data_ee3396e456a3307793f3bcc4c690541b
#
_entry.id   ee3396e456a3307793f3bcc4c690541b
#
_cell.length_a   1.000
_cell.length_b   1.000
_cell.length_c   1.000
_cell.angle_alpha   90.00
_cell.angle_beta   90.00
_cell.angle_gamma   90.00
#
_symmetry.space_group_name_H-M   'P 1'
#
loop_
_entity.id
_entity.type
_entity.pdbx_description
1 polymer ?
#
loop_
_entity_poly.entity_id
_entity_poly.type
_entity_poly.pdbx_seq_one_letter_code
_entity_poly.pdbx_strand_id
1 'polypeptide(L)'
;SDAGRFTLVFLAAPADVERAHKDQAPLVEITYNWDPETYDSGRNFGHLAYRVDDIYGTCEHLMAQGVVINRPPRDGRMAFIRSPDGISVELLQAGDALPAAEPWASMENTGSW
;
A
#
# COMPACT_ATOMS: atom_id res chain seq x y z
N SER A 1 -4.48 13.30 -20.53
CA SER A 1 -5.55 14.21 -21.00
C SER A 1 -5.05 15.64 -20.97
N ASP A 2 -4.85 16.23 -22.14
CA ASP A 2 -4.42 17.65 -22.21
C ASP A 2 -5.55 18.60 -21.77
N ALA A 3 -6.78 18.31 -22.18
CA ALA A 3 -7.93 19.13 -21.79
C ALA A 3 -8.25 19.07 -20.29
N GLY A 4 -8.08 17.90 -19.69
CA GLY A 4 -8.28 17.70 -18.25
C GLY A 4 -7.05 18.00 -17.40
N ARG A 5 -5.88 18.18 -18.00
CA ARG A 5 -4.59 18.43 -17.35
C ARG A 5 -4.25 17.37 -16.31
N PHE A 6 -4.40 16.09 -16.69
CA PHE A 6 -4.05 14.95 -15.83
C PHE A 6 -3.48 13.78 -16.63
N THR A 7 -2.77 12.91 -15.93
CA THR A 7 -2.28 11.63 -16.42
C THR A 7 -2.85 10.51 -15.55
N LEU A 8 -3.34 9.46 -16.19
CA LEU A 8 -3.79 8.23 -15.49
C LEU A 8 -2.68 7.19 -15.51
N VAL A 9 -2.48 6.55 -14.37
CA VAL A 9 -1.56 5.42 -14.21
C VAL A 9 -2.36 4.26 -13.61
N PHE A 10 -2.34 3.12 -14.30
CA PHE A 10 -3.03 1.90 -13.86
C PHE A 10 -2.02 0.89 -13.34
N LEU A 11 -2.23 0.42 -12.14
CA LEU A 11 -1.33 -0.52 -11.46
C LEU A 11 -2.02 -1.86 -11.23
N ALA A 12 -1.26 -2.94 -11.47
CA ALA A 12 -1.63 -4.29 -11.11
C ALA A 12 -0.39 -5.02 -10.53
N ALA A 13 -0.62 -6.02 -9.69
CA ALA A 13 0.45 -6.96 -9.35
C ALA A 13 0.94 -7.68 -10.63
N PRO A 14 2.24 -8.00 -10.77
CA PRO A 14 2.76 -8.65 -11.99
C PRO A 14 1.99 -9.90 -12.41
N ALA A 15 1.54 -10.71 -11.46
CA ALA A 15 0.75 -11.92 -11.72
C ALA A 15 -0.68 -11.63 -12.22
N ASP A 16 -1.19 -10.42 -12.05
CA ASP A 16 -2.56 -10.04 -12.40
C ASP A 16 -2.66 -9.23 -13.69
N VAL A 17 -1.54 -8.80 -14.27
CA VAL A 17 -1.53 -7.95 -15.48
C VAL A 17 -2.31 -8.60 -16.63
N GLU A 18 -2.10 -9.88 -16.89
CA GLU A 18 -2.80 -10.59 -17.97
C GLU A 18 -4.30 -10.67 -17.71
N ARG A 19 -4.71 -10.95 -16.47
CA ARG A 19 -6.11 -10.99 -16.07
C ARG A 19 -6.77 -9.61 -16.14
N ALA A 20 -6.04 -8.55 -15.81
CA ALA A 20 -6.54 -7.19 -15.93
C ALA A 20 -6.89 -6.85 -17.39
N HIS A 21 -6.07 -7.30 -18.35
CA HIS A 21 -6.33 -7.07 -19.77
C HIS A 21 -7.43 -7.97 -20.36
N LYS A 22 -7.43 -9.27 -20.01
CA LYS A 22 -8.36 -10.24 -20.60
C LYS A 22 -9.72 -10.28 -19.91
N ASP A 23 -9.70 -10.29 -18.58
CA ASP A 23 -10.87 -10.59 -17.75
C ASP A 23 -11.37 -9.37 -16.99
N GLN A 24 -10.81 -8.19 -17.26
CA GLN A 24 -11.12 -6.94 -16.58
C GLN A 24 -10.96 -7.05 -15.04
N ALA A 25 -9.95 -7.78 -14.58
CA ALA A 25 -9.61 -7.84 -13.17
C ALA A 25 -9.32 -6.43 -12.63
N PRO A 26 -9.61 -6.15 -11.36
CA PRO A 26 -9.44 -4.82 -10.78
C PRO A 26 -8.03 -4.27 -10.92
N LEU A 27 -7.93 -2.99 -11.19
CA LEU A 27 -6.70 -2.19 -11.22
C LEU A 27 -6.78 -1.09 -10.18
N VAL A 28 -5.64 -0.62 -9.70
CA VAL A 28 -5.56 0.65 -8.99
C VAL A 28 -5.30 1.74 -10.01
N GLU A 29 -6.25 2.66 -10.16
CA GLU A 29 -6.09 3.84 -11.00
C GLU A 29 -5.58 4.99 -10.15
N ILE A 30 -4.47 5.57 -10.56
CA ILE A 30 -3.89 6.77 -9.95
C ILE A 30 -4.03 7.91 -10.95
N THR A 31 -4.58 9.03 -10.51
CA THR A 31 -4.65 10.25 -11.28
C THR A 31 -3.55 11.20 -10.82
N TYR A 32 -2.64 11.53 -11.73
CA TYR A 32 -1.67 12.59 -11.52
C TYR A 32 -2.20 13.89 -12.11
N ASN A 33 -2.59 14.83 -11.26
CA ASN A 33 -3.01 16.17 -11.69
C ASN A 33 -1.77 17.01 -11.99
N TRP A 34 -1.76 17.67 -13.16
CA TRP A 34 -0.60 18.47 -13.59
C TRP A 34 -0.49 19.78 -12.83
N ASP A 35 -1.63 20.30 -12.39
CA ASP A 35 -1.65 21.50 -11.57
C ASP A 35 -1.46 21.12 -10.09
N PRO A 36 -0.59 21.82 -9.34
CA PRO A 36 -0.38 21.52 -7.92
C PRO A 36 -1.67 21.66 -7.12
N GLU A 37 -1.98 20.64 -6.34
CA GLU A 37 -3.12 20.58 -5.43
C GLU A 37 -2.70 20.07 -4.06
N THR A 38 -3.46 20.44 -3.04
CA THR A 38 -3.38 19.85 -1.71
C THR A 38 -4.61 18.98 -1.49
N TYR A 39 -4.40 17.73 -1.08
CA TYR A 39 -5.47 16.77 -0.86
C TYR A 39 -5.75 16.62 0.64
N ASP A 40 -7.03 16.71 1.00
CA ASP A 40 -7.53 16.35 2.31
C ASP A 40 -8.50 15.18 2.15
N SER A 41 -8.07 13.99 2.53
CA SER A 41 -8.86 12.77 2.38
C SER A 41 -10.05 12.67 3.35
N GLY A 42 -10.13 13.56 4.34
CA GLY A 42 -11.19 13.50 5.35
C GLY A 42 -11.15 12.19 6.15
N ARG A 43 -12.32 11.69 6.56
CA ARG A 43 -12.44 10.49 7.39
C ARG A 43 -13.38 9.42 6.82
N ASN A 44 -13.88 9.59 5.61
CA ASN A 44 -14.88 8.67 5.08
C ASN A 44 -14.29 7.49 4.31
N PHE A 45 -13.05 7.61 3.82
CA PHE A 45 -12.35 6.49 3.19
C PHE A 45 -11.65 5.65 4.26
N GLY A 46 -11.75 4.33 4.17
CA GLY A 46 -11.04 3.39 5.04
C GLY A 46 -9.60 3.18 4.58
N HIS A 47 -9.32 2.00 4.06
CA HIS A 47 -7.99 1.64 3.55
C HIS A 47 -8.08 0.67 2.38
N LEU A 48 -7.01 0.58 1.61
CA LEU A 48 -6.77 -0.53 0.67
C LEU A 48 -6.05 -1.65 1.41
N ALA A 49 -6.32 -2.89 1.06
CA ALA A 49 -5.63 -4.04 1.63
C ALA A 49 -5.03 -4.92 0.53
N TYR A 50 -3.77 -5.30 0.71
CA TYR A 50 -3.05 -6.17 -0.21
C TYR A 50 -2.47 -7.38 0.52
N ARG A 51 -2.63 -8.54 -0.08
CA ARG A 51 -1.98 -9.76 0.39
C ARG A 51 -0.58 -9.86 -0.21
N VAL A 52 0.41 -10.17 0.64
CA VAL A 52 1.82 -10.32 0.26
C VAL A 52 2.35 -11.68 0.73
N ASP A 53 3.29 -12.24 -0.01
CA ASP A 53 3.84 -13.58 0.28
C ASP A 53 4.81 -13.57 1.47
N ASP A 54 5.51 -12.44 1.70
CA ASP A 54 6.45 -12.23 2.80
C ASP A 54 6.29 -10.81 3.34
N ILE A 55 5.56 -10.69 4.45
CA ILE A 55 5.26 -9.38 5.03
C ILE A 55 6.52 -8.70 5.61
N TYR A 56 7.47 -9.49 6.15
CA TYR A 56 8.71 -8.92 6.69
C TYR A 56 9.58 -8.36 5.57
N GLY A 57 9.86 -9.17 4.55
CA GLY A 57 10.62 -8.73 3.39
C GLY A 57 9.96 -7.55 2.65
N THR A 58 8.63 -7.53 2.55
CA THR A 58 7.89 -6.41 1.97
C THR A 58 8.08 -5.14 2.79
N CYS A 59 7.95 -5.20 4.11
CA CYS A 59 8.14 -4.04 4.98
C CYS A 59 9.59 -3.55 4.96
N GLU A 60 10.57 -4.45 4.94
CA GLU A 60 12.00 -4.08 4.80
C GLU A 60 12.26 -3.34 3.48
N HIS A 61 11.73 -3.87 2.38
CA HIS A 61 11.87 -3.22 1.07
C HIS A 61 11.24 -1.82 1.07
N LEU A 62 10.05 -1.67 1.62
CA LEU A 62 9.37 -0.37 1.72
C LEU A 62 10.14 0.63 2.58
N MET A 63 10.66 0.20 3.73
CA MET A 63 11.51 1.04 4.58
C MET A 63 12.78 1.50 3.85
N ALA A 64 13.41 0.62 3.08
CA ALA A 64 14.58 0.97 2.26
C ALA A 64 14.27 2.01 1.20
N GLN A 65 13.00 2.13 0.77
CA GLN A 65 12.52 3.18 -0.15
C GLN A 65 12.00 4.44 0.59
N GLY A 66 12.16 4.52 1.90
CA GLY A 66 11.76 5.68 2.69
C GLY A 66 10.29 5.67 3.14
N VAL A 67 9.59 4.56 2.98
CA VAL A 67 8.20 4.42 3.45
C VAL A 67 8.19 4.15 4.95
N VAL A 68 7.38 4.91 5.69
CA VAL A 68 7.17 4.68 7.12
C VAL A 68 6.23 3.50 7.32
N ILE A 69 6.62 2.53 8.14
CA ILE A 69 5.73 1.45 8.58
C ILE A 69 4.97 1.96 9.81
N ASN A 70 3.74 2.41 9.60
CA ASN A 70 2.94 3.04 10.65
C ASN A 70 2.54 2.04 11.75
N ARG A 71 2.05 0.85 11.36
CA ARG A 71 1.86 -0.28 12.26
C ARG A 71 2.74 -1.43 11.81
N PRO A 72 3.81 -1.75 12.56
CA PRO A 72 4.71 -2.87 12.24
C PRO A 72 4.00 -4.23 12.30
N PRO A 73 4.48 -5.23 11.54
CA PRO A 73 3.91 -6.58 11.51
C PRO A 73 4.37 -7.43 12.72
N ARG A 74 4.11 -6.97 13.95
CA ARG A 74 4.54 -7.62 15.21
C ARG A 74 4.03 -9.04 15.36
N ASP A 75 2.85 -9.30 14.82
CA ASP A 75 2.18 -10.60 14.86
C ASP A 75 2.50 -11.47 13.63
N GLY A 76 3.39 -11.03 12.77
CA GLY A 76 3.71 -11.70 11.50
C GLY A 76 2.56 -11.77 10.52
N ARG A 77 1.48 -10.99 10.72
CA ARG A 77 0.24 -11.09 9.94
C ARG A 77 -0.13 -9.84 9.18
N MET A 78 -0.05 -8.67 9.82
CA MET A 78 -0.49 -7.43 9.19
C MET A 78 0.41 -6.25 9.51
N ALA A 79 0.49 -5.32 8.57
CA ALA A 79 1.15 -4.03 8.73
C ALA A 79 0.30 -2.92 8.12
N PHE A 80 0.51 -1.68 8.54
CA PHE A 80 -0.06 -0.51 7.89
C PHE A 80 1.01 0.48 7.49
N ILE A 81 0.83 1.03 6.31
CA ILE A 81 1.60 2.14 5.74
C ILE A 81 0.63 3.19 5.20
N ARG A 82 1.16 4.32 4.75
CA ARG A 82 0.39 5.33 4.00
C ARG A 82 1.04 5.63 2.66
N SER A 83 0.21 5.93 1.67
CA SER A 83 0.67 6.51 0.41
C SER A 83 1.19 7.93 0.63
N PRO A 84 1.91 8.53 -0.33
CA PRO A 84 2.33 9.93 -0.25
C PRO A 84 1.17 10.92 0.00
N ASP A 85 -0.03 10.61 -0.49
CA ASP A 85 -1.23 11.43 -0.31
C ASP A 85 -2.04 11.06 0.95
N GLY A 86 -1.51 10.21 1.81
CA GLY A 86 -2.11 9.86 3.08
C GLY A 86 -3.18 8.76 3.04
N ILE A 87 -3.32 8.03 1.92
CA ILE A 87 -4.21 6.87 1.84
C ILE A 87 -3.62 5.72 2.65
N SER A 88 -4.40 5.20 3.59
CA SER A 88 -4.01 4.05 4.40
C SER A 88 -3.97 2.77 3.57
N VAL A 89 -2.91 1.99 3.72
CA VAL A 89 -2.72 0.71 3.04
C VAL A 89 -2.36 -0.36 4.06
N GLU A 90 -3.18 -1.41 4.11
CA GLU A 90 -2.93 -2.60 4.91
C GLU A 90 -2.16 -3.64 4.09
N LEU A 91 -1.13 -4.21 4.67
CA LEU A 91 -0.42 -5.38 4.13
C LEU A 91 -0.79 -6.59 4.96
N LEU A 92 -1.18 -7.68 4.31
CA LEU A 92 -1.61 -8.93 4.93
C LEU A 92 -0.71 -10.08 4.49
N GLN A 93 -0.17 -10.84 5.45
CA GLN A 93 0.56 -12.07 5.14
C GLN A 93 -0.36 -13.08 4.46
N ALA A 94 0.07 -13.63 3.33
CA ALA A 94 -0.59 -14.76 2.68
C ALA A 94 -0.39 -16.04 3.51
N GLY A 95 -1.44 -16.83 3.68
CA GLY A 95 -1.39 -18.04 4.50
C GLY A 95 -1.33 -17.77 5.99
N ASP A 96 -0.52 -18.55 6.71
CA ASP A 96 -0.38 -18.40 8.15
C ASP A 96 0.49 -17.20 8.53
N ALA A 97 0.29 -16.70 9.76
CA ALA A 97 1.15 -15.67 10.30
C ALA A 97 2.59 -16.18 10.42
N LEU A 98 3.55 -15.32 10.05
CA LEU A 98 4.96 -15.64 10.27
C LEU A 98 5.28 -15.64 11.77
N PRO A 99 6.25 -16.44 12.22
CA PRO A 99 6.72 -16.36 13.60
C PRO A 99 7.17 -14.93 13.95
N ALA A 100 6.85 -14.47 15.17
CA ALA A 100 7.30 -13.16 15.63
C ALA A 100 8.83 -13.05 15.52
N ALA A 101 9.32 -11.98 14.94
CA ALA A 101 10.75 -11.75 14.71
C ALA A 101 11.12 -10.28 14.91
N GLU A 102 12.33 -10.05 15.43
CA GLU A 102 12.89 -8.71 15.48
C GLU A 102 13.35 -8.23 14.08
N PRO A 103 13.31 -6.92 13.81
CA PRO A 103 12.95 -5.82 14.72
C PRO A 103 11.43 -5.61 14.90
N TRP A 104 10.61 -6.34 14.16
CA TRP A 104 9.16 -6.11 14.07
C TRP A 104 8.44 -6.37 15.41
N ALA A 105 8.84 -7.42 16.13
CA ALA A 105 8.17 -7.85 17.36
C ALA A 105 8.14 -6.76 18.44
N SER A 106 9.20 -5.96 18.53
CA SER A 106 9.34 -4.87 19.51
C SER A 106 9.11 -3.47 18.93
N MET A 107 8.95 -3.35 17.61
CA MET A 107 8.82 -2.04 16.96
C MET A 107 7.48 -1.38 17.31
N GLU A 108 7.54 -0.12 17.75
CA GLU A 108 6.35 0.66 18.09
C GLU A 108 5.63 1.23 16.86
N ASN A 109 4.37 1.62 17.04
CA ASN A 109 3.62 2.32 16.01
C ASN A 109 4.19 3.73 15.79
N THR A 110 4.11 4.19 14.54
CA THR A 110 4.52 5.55 14.15
C THR A 110 3.34 6.27 13.50
N GLY A 111 2.93 7.41 14.06
CA GLY A 111 1.81 8.18 13.53
C GLY A 111 0.46 7.45 13.62
N SER A 112 -0.36 7.63 12.59
CA SER A 112 -1.70 7.03 12.48
C SER A 112 -1.93 6.46 11.08
N TRP A 113 -2.85 5.57 10.95
CA TRP A 113 -3.22 4.91 9.70
C TRP A 113 -4.74 4.69 9.57
#